data_5c5daf8c4f4829fd0cc87fd38b6b5163
#
_entry.id   5c5daf8c4f4829fd0cc87fd38b6b5163
#
_cell.length_a   1.000
_cell.length_b   1.000
_cell.length_c   1.000
_cell.angle_alpha   90.00
_cell.angle_beta   90.00
_cell.angle_gamma   90.00
#
_symmetry.space_group_name_H-M   'P 1'
#
loop_
_entity.id
_entity.type
_entity.pdbx_description
1 polymer ?
#
loop_
_entity_poly.entity_id
_entity_poly.type
_entity_poly.pdbx_seq_one_letter_code
_entity_poly.pdbx_strand_id
1 'polypeptide(L)'
;GQSKQQQVLALAAAVESGSNHPLAKAIVAHAKSLDVEVPQATEAFAIPGKAVRATVNGSKLAVGSPVHAGQMATLTLAHQQEIAKLEDGGKTVVVLFDEASKNVMGLLALRDEPRRDAREGVAQLKAMGVRSVMLTGDNRRTAQAIAGKLDIEWESELLPQDKLRLVNDLKRDAKVAMVGDGINDAPALATADVGIAMGGGTDVALETADAALLKSRVTDVAHLVALSRATMANIHQNVVFAIGLKGLFLVTSVL
;
A
#
# COMPACT_ATOMS: atom_id res chain seq x y z
N GLY A 1 -9.13 -35.66 7.06
CA GLY A 1 -8.76 -35.10 5.76
C GLY A 1 -8.92 -33.58 5.78
N GLN A 2 -8.05 -32.85 5.07
CA GLN A 2 -8.13 -31.40 4.95
C GLN A 2 -9.46 -30.99 4.31
N SER A 3 -10.07 -29.91 4.78
CA SER A 3 -11.25 -29.33 4.14
C SER A 3 -10.90 -28.78 2.75
N LYS A 4 -11.90 -28.65 1.85
CA LYS A 4 -11.68 -28.07 0.52
C LYS A 4 -11.03 -26.68 0.61
N GLN A 5 -11.37 -25.89 1.62
CA GLN A 5 -10.78 -24.57 1.86
C GLN A 5 -9.30 -24.66 2.24
N GLN A 6 -8.92 -25.62 3.10
CA GLN A 6 -7.52 -25.85 3.45
C GLN A 6 -6.69 -26.31 2.25
N GLN A 7 -7.27 -27.15 1.37
CA GLN A 7 -6.59 -27.56 0.13
C GLN A 7 -6.34 -26.38 -0.82
N VAL A 8 -7.34 -25.52 -1.02
CA VAL A 8 -7.17 -24.29 -1.84
C VAL A 8 -6.09 -23.40 -1.24
N LEU A 9 -6.10 -23.21 0.07
CA LEU A 9 -5.10 -22.40 0.77
C LEU A 9 -3.69 -23.01 0.65
N ALA A 10 -3.56 -24.33 0.81
CA ALA A 10 -2.28 -25.03 0.67
C ALA A 10 -1.68 -24.86 -0.73
N LEU A 11 -2.49 -25.06 -1.77
CA LEU A 11 -2.05 -24.93 -3.15
C LEU A 11 -1.70 -23.48 -3.51
N ALA A 12 -2.51 -22.51 -3.07
CA ALA A 12 -2.20 -21.10 -3.28
C ALA A 12 -0.92 -20.68 -2.55
N ALA A 13 -0.72 -21.12 -1.31
CA ALA A 13 0.51 -20.85 -0.55
C ALA A 13 1.73 -21.49 -1.21
N ALA A 14 1.59 -22.68 -1.82
CA ALA A 14 2.66 -23.31 -2.57
C ALA A 14 3.06 -22.48 -3.79
N VAL A 15 2.10 -22.03 -4.61
CA VAL A 15 2.34 -21.18 -5.79
C VAL A 15 3.02 -19.87 -5.39
N GLU A 16 2.60 -19.27 -4.28
CA GLU A 16 3.08 -17.96 -3.81
C GLU A 16 4.37 -18.04 -2.95
N SER A 17 4.87 -19.23 -2.65
CA SER A 17 5.98 -19.45 -1.70
C SER A 17 7.28 -18.73 -2.09
N GLY A 18 7.52 -18.50 -3.38
CA GLY A 18 8.68 -17.79 -3.91
C GLY A 18 8.45 -16.30 -4.19
N SER A 19 7.26 -15.78 -3.93
CA SER A 19 6.89 -14.40 -4.26
C SER A 19 7.16 -13.45 -3.07
N ASN A 20 7.74 -12.28 -3.38
CA ASN A 20 7.96 -11.22 -2.38
C ASN A 20 6.76 -10.26 -2.24
N HIS A 21 5.68 -10.48 -3.02
CA HIS A 21 4.51 -9.61 -2.99
C HIS A 21 3.80 -9.66 -1.62
N PRO A 22 3.29 -8.54 -1.07
CA PRO A 22 2.58 -8.52 0.21
C PRO A 22 1.43 -9.52 0.31
N LEU A 23 0.63 -9.66 -0.76
CA LEU A 23 -0.47 -10.64 -0.82
C LEU A 23 0.04 -12.09 -0.71
N ALA A 24 1.14 -12.41 -1.38
CA ALA A 24 1.78 -13.73 -1.30
C ALA A 24 2.21 -14.04 0.13
N LYS A 25 2.91 -13.09 0.77
CA LYS A 25 3.33 -13.22 2.17
C LYS A 25 2.14 -13.45 3.11
N ALA A 26 1.03 -12.74 2.88
CA ALA A 26 -0.19 -12.90 3.68
C ALA A 26 -0.81 -14.30 3.51
N ILE A 27 -0.89 -14.82 2.27
CA ILE A 27 -1.40 -16.17 1.98
C ILE A 27 -0.54 -17.24 2.65
N VAL A 28 0.78 -17.16 2.49
CA VAL A 28 1.73 -18.11 3.09
C VAL A 28 1.69 -18.05 4.63
N ALA A 29 1.65 -16.84 5.20
CA ALA A 29 1.56 -16.66 6.64
C ALA A 29 0.24 -17.22 7.20
N HIS A 30 -0.88 -17.05 6.49
CA HIS A 30 -2.17 -17.59 6.90
C HIS A 30 -2.19 -19.12 6.84
N ALA A 31 -1.65 -19.74 5.79
CA ALA A 31 -1.51 -21.19 5.71
C ALA A 31 -0.70 -21.73 6.89
N LYS A 32 0.40 -21.05 7.23
CA LYS A 32 1.25 -21.40 8.37
C LYS A 32 0.53 -21.24 9.72
N SER A 33 -0.28 -20.20 9.89
CA SER A 33 -1.04 -19.97 11.13
C SER A 33 -2.12 -21.01 11.40
N LEU A 34 -2.61 -21.68 10.35
CA LEU A 34 -3.59 -22.76 10.42
C LEU A 34 -2.95 -24.16 10.41
N ASP A 35 -1.62 -24.22 10.49
CA ASP A 35 -0.84 -25.48 10.42
C ASP A 35 -1.19 -26.33 9.19
N VAL A 36 -1.45 -25.66 8.07
CA VAL A 36 -1.76 -26.30 6.79
C VAL A 36 -0.48 -26.78 6.14
N GLU A 37 -0.39 -28.05 5.80
CA GLU A 37 0.73 -28.62 5.07
C GLU A 37 0.77 -28.04 3.64
N VAL A 38 1.83 -27.28 3.33
CA VAL A 38 2.02 -26.62 2.04
C VAL A 38 2.90 -27.52 1.16
N PRO A 39 2.38 -27.99 0.01
CA PRO A 39 3.16 -28.83 -0.90
C PRO A 39 4.32 -28.04 -1.53
N GLN A 40 5.34 -28.76 -1.97
CA GLN A 40 6.48 -28.15 -2.64
C GLN A 40 6.10 -27.69 -4.04
N ALA A 41 6.44 -26.45 -4.37
CA ALA A 41 6.29 -25.87 -5.70
C ALA A 41 7.62 -25.86 -6.45
N THR A 42 7.55 -26.08 -7.75
CA THR A 42 8.69 -25.98 -8.67
C THR A 42 8.35 -25.04 -9.83
N GLU A 43 9.36 -24.59 -10.56
CA GLU A 43 9.19 -23.73 -11.73
C GLU A 43 8.33 -22.47 -11.47
N ALA A 44 8.51 -21.86 -10.29
CA ALA A 44 7.77 -20.66 -9.92
C ALA A 44 8.18 -19.47 -10.80
N PHE A 45 7.19 -18.79 -11.37
CA PHE A 45 7.39 -17.65 -12.25
C PHE A 45 6.34 -16.56 -11.97
N ALA A 46 6.81 -15.35 -11.71
CA ALA A 46 5.94 -14.20 -11.52
C ALA A 46 5.66 -13.48 -12.86
N ILE A 47 4.39 -13.23 -13.16
CA ILE A 47 3.93 -12.37 -14.24
C ILE A 47 3.62 -11.00 -13.62
N PRO A 48 4.48 -9.98 -13.81
CA PRO A 48 4.36 -8.71 -13.13
C PRO A 48 2.97 -8.08 -13.25
N GLY A 49 2.36 -7.74 -12.11
CA GLY A 49 1.04 -7.12 -12.04
C GLY A 49 -0.15 -8.01 -12.41
N LYS A 50 0.05 -9.32 -12.69
CA LYS A 50 -1.01 -10.21 -13.17
C LYS A 50 -1.17 -11.47 -12.33
N ALA A 51 -0.11 -12.27 -12.18
CA ALA A 51 -0.20 -13.57 -11.54
C ALA A 51 1.17 -14.11 -11.10
N VAL A 52 1.16 -15.12 -10.24
CA VAL A 52 2.28 -16.04 -10.01
C VAL A 52 1.83 -17.42 -10.44
N ARG A 53 2.67 -18.17 -11.13
CA ARG A 53 2.43 -19.55 -11.53
C ARG A 53 3.53 -20.46 -11.04
N ALA A 54 3.19 -21.72 -10.76
CA ALA A 54 4.15 -22.74 -10.38
C ALA A 54 3.61 -24.14 -10.71
N THR A 55 4.48 -25.13 -10.75
CA THR A 55 4.11 -26.53 -10.83
C THR A 55 4.00 -27.09 -9.41
N VAL A 56 2.81 -27.56 -9.02
CA VAL A 56 2.52 -28.15 -7.71
C VAL A 56 1.87 -29.50 -7.93
N ASN A 57 2.44 -30.55 -7.36
CA ASN A 57 1.97 -31.94 -7.53
C ASN A 57 1.77 -32.34 -9.02
N GLY A 58 2.64 -31.87 -9.92
CA GLY A 58 2.55 -32.13 -11.35
C GLY A 58 1.53 -31.30 -12.12
N SER A 59 0.74 -30.45 -11.46
CA SER A 59 -0.23 -29.54 -12.09
C SER A 59 0.36 -28.13 -12.22
N LYS A 60 0.12 -27.47 -13.35
CA LYS A 60 0.50 -26.05 -13.58
C LYS A 60 -0.59 -25.15 -13.02
N LEU A 61 -0.34 -24.61 -11.84
CA LEU A 61 -1.27 -23.75 -11.12
C LEU A 61 -0.84 -22.29 -11.20
N ALA A 62 -1.83 -21.40 -11.18
CA ALA A 62 -1.58 -19.97 -11.10
C ALA A 62 -2.49 -19.31 -10.06
N VAL A 63 -1.93 -18.30 -9.37
CA VAL A 63 -2.67 -17.37 -8.52
C VAL A 63 -2.59 -16.00 -9.15
N GLY A 64 -3.72 -15.40 -9.49
CA GLY A 64 -3.75 -14.14 -10.21
C GLY A 64 -4.96 -13.27 -9.89
N SER A 65 -4.96 -12.04 -10.42
CA SER A 65 -6.11 -11.16 -10.33
C SER A 65 -7.35 -11.75 -11.01
N PRO A 66 -8.58 -11.38 -10.62
CA PRO A 66 -9.80 -11.84 -11.29
C PRO A 66 -9.81 -11.54 -12.79
N VAL A 67 -9.27 -10.39 -13.20
CA VAL A 67 -9.15 -10.00 -14.61
C VAL A 67 -8.25 -10.96 -15.38
N HIS A 68 -7.07 -11.28 -14.82
CA HIS A 68 -6.15 -12.21 -15.46
C HIS A 68 -6.72 -13.64 -15.48
N ALA A 69 -7.31 -14.10 -14.39
CA ALA A 69 -7.96 -15.39 -14.31
C ALA A 69 -9.11 -15.53 -15.33
N GLY A 70 -9.87 -14.46 -15.58
CA GLY A 70 -10.94 -14.44 -16.59
C GLY A 70 -10.42 -14.56 -18.04
N GLN A 71 -9.15 -14.21 -18.30
CA GLN A 71 -8.51 -14.41 -19.60
C GLN A 71 -7.94 -15.83 -19.76
N MET A 72 -7.53 -16.46 -18.68
CA MET A 72 -6.79 -17.72 -18.69
C MET A 72 -7.61 -18.93 -18.29
N ALA A 73 -8.70 -18.75 -17.52
CA ALA A 73 -9.55 -19.81 -16.98
C ALA A 73 -11.04 -19.48 -17.14
N THR A 74 -11.89 -20.48 -16.90
CA THR A 74 -13.34 -20.32 -17.01
C THR A 74 -13.93 -19.79 -15.69
N LEU A 75 -14.10 -18.48 -15.61
CA LEU A 75 -14.86 -17.82 -14.53
C LEU A 75 -16.36 -17.93 -14.80
N THR A 76 -17.06 -18.75 -14.00
CA THR A 76 -18.52 -18.85 -14.09
C THR A 76 -19.19 -17.59 -13.55
N LEU A 77 -20.48 -17.40 -13.87
CA LEU A 77 -21.27 -16.27 -13.33
C LEU A 77 -21.27 -16.27 -11.80
N ALA A 78 -21.33 -17.44 -11.16
CA ALA A 78 -21.27 -17.57 -9.70
C ALA A 78 -19.92 -17.08 -9.15
N HIS A 79 -18.80 -17.40 -9.81
CA HIS A 79 -17.48 -16.89 -9.42
C HIS A 79 -17.43 -15.36 -9.54
N GLN A 80 -17.95 -14.80 -10.62
CA GLN A 80 -17.96 -13.34 -10.84
C GLN A 80 -18.80 -12.60 -9.78
N GLN A 81 -19.96 -13.16 -9.44
CA GLN A 81 -20.82 -12.58 -8.37
C GLN A 81 -20.16 -12.64 -7.00
N GLU A 82 -19.50 -13.77 -6.66
CA GLU A 82 -18.81 -13.90 -5.37
C GLU A 82 -17.57 -12.98 -5.31
N ILE A 83 -16.81 -12.85 -6.40
CA ILE A 83 -15.70 -11.88 -6.50
C ILE A 83 -16.23 -10.46 -6.25
N ALA A 84 -17.27 -10.05 -6.97
CA ALA A 84 -17.86 -8.73 -6.82
C ALA A 84 -18.31 -8.46 -5.38
N LYS A 85 -19.00 -9.42 -4.76
CA LYS A 85 -19.45 -9.33 -3.36
C LYS A 85 -18.29 -9.17 -2.38
N LEU A 86 -17.20 -9.92 -2.59
CA LEU A 86 -16.01 -9.85 -1.74
C LEU A 86 -15.29 -8.50 -1.90
N GLU A 87 -15.15 -8.01 -3.14
CA GLU A 87 -14.55 -6.71 -3.44
C GLU A 87 -15.40 -5.55 -2.94
N ASP A 88 -16.72 -5.61 -3.05
CA ASP A 88 -17.65 -4.62 -2.47
C ASP A 88 -17.53 -4.58 -0.92
N GLY A 89 -17.13 -5.71 -0.31
CA GLY A 89 -16.78 -5.78 1.12
C GLY A 89 -15.39 -5.24 1.46
N GLY A 90 -14.67 -4.65 0.50
CA GLY A 90 -13.32 -4.08 0.68
C GLY A 90 -12.24 -5.14 0.81
N LYS A 91 -12.40 -6.28 0.12
CA LYS A 91 -11.38 -7.35 0.09
C LYS A 91 -10.70 -7.37 -1.26
N THR A 92 -9.40 -7.60 -1.27
CA THR A 92 -8.65 -7.94 -2.48
C THR A 92 -8.84 -9.42 -2.78
N VAL A 93 -9.33 -9.76 -3.97
CA VAL A 93 -9.57 -11.14 -4.37
C VAL A 93 -8.49 -11.61 -5.34
N VAL A 94 -7.94 -12.80 -5.08
CA VAL A 94 -7.11 -13.53 -6.02
C VAL A 94 -7.72 -14.90 -6.32
N VAL A 95 -7.50 -15.39 -7.52
CA VAL A 95 -8.09 -16.62 -8.04
C VAL A 95 -6.99 -17.65 -8.21
N LEU A 96 -7.17 -18.82 -7.58
CA LEU A 96 -6.36 -20.01 -7.85
C LEU A 96 -7.00 -20.79 -9.00
N PHE A 97 -6.25 -21.06 -10.05
CA PHE A 97 -6.73 -21.83 -11.20
C PHE A 97 -5.65 -22.74 -11.78
N ASP A 98 -6.07 -23.78 -12.46
CA ASP A 98 -5.22 -24.70 -13.20
C ASP A 98 -5.13 -24.24 -14.66
N GLU A 99 -3.91 -23.99 -15.15
CA GLU A 99 -3.68 -23.46 -16.50
C GLU A 99 -4.00 -24.48 -17.61
N ALA A 100 -3.83 -25.79 -17.32
CA ALA A 100 -4.06 -26.85 -18.31
C ALA A 100 -5.55 -27.13 -18.48
N SER A 101 -6.27 -27.34 -17.38
CA SER A 101 -7.72 -27.62 -17.42
C SER A 101 -8.56 -26.35 -17.53
N LYS A 102 -7.98 -25.17 -17.33
CA LYS A 102 -8.66 -23.86 -17.25
C LYS A 102 -9.74 -23.79 -16.16
N ASN A 103 -9.64 -24.65 -15.14
CA ASN A 103 -10.59 -24.71 -14.05
C ASN A 103 -10.19 -23.77 -12.91
N VAL A 104 -11.16 -23.01 -12.38
CA VAL A 104 -11.02 -22.28 -11.13
C VAL A 104 -11.11 -23.27 -9.97
N MET A 105 -10.05 -23.33 -9.16
CA MET A 105 -9.98 -24.20 -8.00
C MET A 105 -10.52 -23.52 -6.74
N GLY A 106 -10.37 -22.18 -6.65
CA GLY A 106 -10.89 -21.41 -5.53
C GLY A 106 -10.58 -19.92 -5.62
N LEU A 107 -11.26 -19.19 -4.75
CA LEU A 107 -11.06 -17.75 -4.54
C LEU A 107 -10.43 -17.54 -3.17
N LEU A 108 -9.42 -16.68 -3.11
CA LEU A 108 -8.83 -16.25 -1.85
C LEU A 108 -9.13 -14.75 -1.71
N ALA A 109 -9.77 -14.39 -0.61
CA ALA A 109 -10.14 -13.01 -0.31
C ALA A 109 -9.28 -12.51 0.84
N LEU A 110 -8.41 -11.58 0.55
CA LEU A 110 -7.57 -10.93 1.53
C LEU A 110 -8.25 -9.62 1.95
N ARG A 111 -8.26 -9.36 3.23
CA ARG A 111 -8.81 -8.12 3.75
C ARG A 111 -7.68 -7.14 3.97
N ASP A 112 -7.63 -6.12 3.13
CA ASP A 112 -6.85 -4.93 3.45
C ASP A 112 -7.66 -4.13 4.47
N GLU A 113 -7.35 -4.35 5.75
CA GLU A 113 -7.82 -3.43 6.76
C GLU A 113 -6.88 -2.23 6.77
N PRO A 114 -7.44 -1.01 6.74
CA PRO A 114 -6.64 0.17 7.03
C PRO A 114 -5.88 -0.08 8.33
N ARG A 115 -4.63 0.32 8.40
CA ARG A 115 -3.84 0.21 9.63
C ARG A 115 -4.67 0.74 10.80
N ARG A 116 -4.59 0.10 11.95
CA ARG A 116 -5.44 0.46 13.11
C ARG A 116 -5.39 1.94 13.47
N ASP A 117 -4.24 2.57 13.25
CA ASP A 117 -3.97 3.98 13.50
C ASP A 117 -4.27 4.91 12.30
N ALA A 118 -4.61 4.35 11.12
CA ALA A 118 -4.77 5.15 9.91
C ALA A 118 -5.90 6.17 10.03
N ARG A 119 -7.04 5.77 10.61
CA ARG A 119 -8.18 6.68 10.81
C ARG A 119 -7.83 7.84 11.74
N GLU A 120 -7.12 7.54 12.82
CA GLU A 120 -6.66 8.55 13.78
C GLU A 120 -5.63 9.48 13.13
N GLY A 121 -4.62 8.94 12.46
CA GLY A 121 -3.58 9.71 11.79
C GLY A 121 -4.15 10.64 10.70
N VAL A 122 -5.08 10.14 9.88
CA VAL A 122 -5.77 10.95 8.87
C VAL A 122 -6.61 12.07 9.53
N ALA A 123 -7.33 11.76 10.62
CA ALA A 123 -8.10 12.77 11.34
C ALA A 123 -7.21 13.88 11.93
N GLN A 124 -6.03 13.51 12.47
CA GLN A 124 -5.04 14.48 12.97
C GLN A 124 -4.49 15.35 11.83
N LEU A 125 -4.16 14.78 10.67
CA LEU A 125 -3.73 15.52 9.49
C LEU A 125 -4.81 16.51 9.01
N LYS A 126 -6.07 16.05 8.94
CA LYS A 126 -7.23 16.88 8.57
C LYS A 126 -7.42 18.05 9.55
N ALA A 127 -7.29 17.80 10.85
CA ALA A 127 -7.35 18.85 11.89
C ALA A 127 -6.24 19.91 11.75
N MET A 128 -5.10 19.53 11.19
CA MET A 128 -4.00 20.44 10.86
C MET A 128 -4.16 21.14 9.50
N GLY A 129 -5.30 20.94 8.79
CA GLY A 129 -5.55 21.49 7.46
C GLY A 129 -4.76 20.81 6.34
N VAL A 130 -4.30 19.57 6.56
CA VAL A 130 -3.60 18.77 5.53
C VAL A 130 -4.64 17.92 4.79
N ARG A 131 -4.76 18.12 3.48
CA ARG A 131 -5.54 17.27 2.59
C ARG A 131 -4.81 15.94 2.40
N SER A 132 -5.52 14.84 2.50
CA SER A 132 -4.97 13.51 2.32
C SER A 132 -5.62 12.80 1.13
N VAL A 133 -4.81 12.22 0.25
CA VAL A 133 -5.26 11.48 -0.94
C VAL A 133 -4.59 10.12 -0.94
N MET A 134 -5.36 9.05 -1.06
CA MET A 134 -4.83 7.69 -1.19
C MET A 134 -4.57 7.36 -2.66
N LEU A 135 -3.33 6.97 -2.99
CA LEU A 135 -2.93 6.52 -4.33
C LEU A 135 -2.65 5.01 -4.27
N THR A 136 -3.47 4.20 -4.94
CA THR A 136 -3.33 2.75 -4.90
C THR A 136 -3.36 2.09 -6.27
N GLY A 137 -2.67 0.97 -6.42
CA GLY A 137 -2.79 0.07 -7.58
C GLY A 137 -3.97 -0.91 -7.49
N ASP A 138 -4.69 -0.93 -6.36
CA ASP A 138 -5.84 -1.80 -6.16
C ASP A 138 -7.01 -1.43 -7.06
N ASN A 139 -7.95 -2.36 -7.22
CA ASN A 139 -9.17 -2.10 -7.97
C ASN A 139 -10.04 -1.03 -7.29
N ARG A 140 -10.88 -0.38 -8.11
CA ARG A 140 -11.73 0.74 -7.71
C ARG A 140 -12.61 0.44 -6.49
N ARG A 141 -13.19 -0.76 -6.41
CA ARG A 141 -14.12 -1.14 -5.32
C ARG A 141 -13.38 -1.25 -3.99
N THR A 142 -12.23 -1.90 -3.98
CA THR A 142 -11.37 -2.01 -2.78
C THR A 142 -10.90 -0.62 -2.32
N ALA A 143 -10.41 0.21 -3.25
CA ALA A 143 -9.97 1.57 -2.95
C ALA A 143 -11.09 2.41 -2.34
N GLN A 144 -12.28 2.39 -2.94
CA GLN A 144 -13.47 3.09 -2.44
C GLN A 144 -13.87 2.64 -1.04
N ALA A 145 -13.87 1.33 -0.77
CA ALA A 145 -14.22 0.78 0.54
C ALA A 145 -13.23 1.19 1.64
N ILE A 146 -11.93 1.24 1.32
CA ILE A 146 -10.88 1.67 2.26
C ILE A 146 -10.97 3.18 2.48
N ALA A 147 -11.01 3.97 1.43
CA ALA A 147 -11.07 5.43 1.50
C ALA A 147 -12.31 5.94 2.22
N GLY A 148 -13.46 5.28 2.01
CA GLY A 148 -14.70 5.58 2.73
C GLY A 148 -14.61 5.35 4.25
N LYS A 149 -13.83 4.34 4.69
CA LYS A 149 -13.56 4.12 6.12
C LYS A 149 -12.64 5.18 6.74
N LEU A 150 -11.77 5.77 5.92
CA LEU A 150 -10.78 6.78 6.33
C LEU A 150 -11.26 8.22 6.11
N ASP A 151 -12.36 8.42 5.39
CA ASP A 151 -12.89 9.74 4.99
C ASP A 151 -11.84 10.58 4.26
N ILE A 152 -11.21 9.98 3.22
CA ILE A 152 -10.19 10.60 2.36
C ILE A 152 -10.51 10.46 0.88
N GLU A 153 -9.92 11.33 0.07
CA GLU A 153 -9.92 11.21 -1.38
C GLU A 153 -9.04 10.03 -1.82
N TRP A 154 -9.29 9.51 -3.02
CA TRP A 154 -8.58 8.34 -3.51
C TRP A 154 -8.53 8.29 -5.03
N GLU A 155 -7.44 7.67 -5.53
CA GLU A 155 -7.24 7.27 -6.92
C GLU A 155 -6.79 5.80 -6.93
N SER A 156 -7.32 5.02 -7.85
CA SER A 156 -7.13 3.56 -7.92
C SER A 156 -6.61 3.09 -9.27
N GLU A 157 -6.23 1.80 -9.35
CA GLU A 157 -5.74 1.16 -10.58
C GLU A 157 -4.50 1.85 -11.17
N LEU A 158 -3.72 2.50 -10.29
CA LEU A 158 -2.57 3.30 -10.68
C LEU A 158 -1.32 2.42 -10.90
N LEU A 159 -0.68 2.62 -12.02
CA LEU A 159 0.68 2.17 -12.25
C LEU A 159 1.69 3.14 -11.58
N PRO A 160 2.95 2.74 -11.36
CA PRO A 160 3.96 3.62 -10.75
C PRO A 160 4.10 4.98 -11.46
N GLN A 161 4.02 5.00 -12.78
CA GLN A 161 4.07 6.21 -13.60
C GLN A 161 2.85 7.12 -13.43
N ASP A 162 1.67 6.54 -13.14
CA ASP A 162 0.46 7.33 -12.89
C ASP A 162 0.55 8.03 -11.54
N LYS A 163 1.09 7.36 -10.51
CA LYS A 163 1.36 7.98 -9.21
C LYS A 163 2.30 9.17 -9.34
N LEU A 164 3.38 9.02 -10.11
CA LEU A 164 4.34 10.09 -10.38
C LEU A 164 3.66 11.29 -11.06
N ARG A 165 2.83 11.05 -12.07
CA ARG A 165 2.09 12.11 -12.77
C ARG A 165 1.15 12.85 -11.81
N LEU A 166 0.38 12.12 -11.00
CA LEU A 166 -0.55 12.71 -10.03
C LEU A 166 0.16 13.56 -8.97
N VAL A 167 1.31 13.10 -8.47
CA VAL A 167 2.15 13.90 -7.54
C VAL A 167 2.58 15.20 -8.22
N ASN A 168 3.04 15.16 -9.47
CA ASN A 168 3.41 16.37 -10.21
C ASN A 168 2.24 17.32 -10.44
N ASP A 169 1.05 16.79 -10.71
CA ASP A 169 -0.15 17.61 -10.90
C ASP A 169 -0.55 18.29 -9.59
N LEU A 170 -0.55 17.57 -8.47
CA LEU A 170 -0.85 18.11 -7.14
C LEU A 170 0.16 19.20 -6.71
N LYS A 171 1.44 19.08 -7.10
CA LYS A 171 2.50 20.09 -6.80
C LYS A 171 2.26 21.43 -7.46
N ARG A 172 1.41 21.52 -8.49
CA ARG A 172 1.08 22.81 -9.12
C ARG A 172 0.25 23.69 -8.22
N ASP A 173 -0.58 23.09 -7.37
CA ASP A 173 -1.55 23.80 -6.55
C ASP A 173 -1.14 23.90 -5.07
N ALA A 174 -0.30 22.96 -4.58
CA ALA A 174 0.10 22.91 -3.17
C ALA A 174 1.44 22.21 -2.97
N LYS A 175 2.00 22.34 -1.77
CA LYS A 175 3.13 21.51 -1.33
C LYS A 175 2.67 20.10 -1.04
N VAL A 176 3.37 19.11 -1.59
CA VAL A 176 3.00 17.70 -1.55
C VAL A 176 4.04 16.89 -0.77
N ALA A 177 3.58 16.19 0.26
CA ALA A 177 4.32 15.10 0.87
C ALA A 177 3.82 13.77 0.32
N MET A 178 4.72 12.94 -0.21
CA MET A 178 4.42 11.55 -0.59
C MET A 178 4.86 10.61 0.53
N VAL A 179 3.97 9.72 0.93
CA VAL A 179 4.23 8.70 1.95
C VAL A 179 4.12 7.32 1.30
N GLY A 180 5.16 6.50 1.41
CA GLY A 180 5.19 5.17 0.79
C GLY A 180 6.14 4.22 1.51
N ASP A 181 6.01 2.92 1.23
CA ASP A 181 6.80 1.86 1.89
C ASP A 181 7.53 0.94 0.90
N GLY A 182 7.33 1.11 -0.40
CA GLY A 182 7.75 0.17 -1.40
C GLY A 182 8.64 0.70 -2.52
N ILE A 183 9.24 -0.24 -3.25
CA ILE A 183 10.04 0.00 -4.44
C ILE A 183 9.22 0.73 -5.51
N ASN A 184 7.92 0.40 -5.61
CA ASN A 184 7.01 0.96 -6.61
C ASN A 184 6.68 2.44 -6.36
N ASP A 185 6.89 2.93 -5.15
CA ASP A 185 6.61 4.32 -4.76
C ASP A 185 7.85 5.21 -4.80
N ALA A 186 9.05 4.64 -4.94
CA ALA A 186 10.31 5.40 -4.95
C ALA A 186 10.35 6.57 -5.96
N PRO A 187 9.89 6.41 -7.21
CA PRO A 187 9.84 7.53 -8.15
C PRO A 187 8.87 8.65 -7.70
N ALA A 188 7.76 8.30 -7.08
CA ALA A 188 6.79 9.27 -6.56
C ALA A 188 7.30 9.96 -5.29
N LEU A 189 8.01 9.23 -4.40
CA LEU A 189 8.70 9.78 -3.23
C LEU A 189 9.73 10.84 -3.63
N ALA A 190 10.60 10.51 -4.62
CA ALA A 190 11.60 11.45 -5.13
C ALA A 190 11.01 12.68 -5.82
N THR A 191 9.79 12.59 -6.34
CA THR A 191 9.14 13.66 -7.09
C THR A 191 8.41 14.64 -6.19
N ALA A 192 7.93 14.22 -5.04
CA ALA A 192 7.21 15.05 -4.07
C ALA A 192 8.10 16.22 -3.56
N ASP A 193 7.49 17.22 -2.91
CA ASP A 193 8.28 18.25 -2.20
C ASP A 193 8.92 17.66 -0.93
N VAL A 194 8.31 16.62 -0.35
CA VAL A 194 8.86 15.82 0.75
C VAL A 194 8.47 14.37 0.55
N GLY A 195 9.45 13.49 0.40
CA GLY A 195 9.27 12.03 0.41
C GLY A 195 9.41 11.49 1.82
N ILE A 196 8.45 10.68 2.27
CA ILE A 196 8.45 10.05 3.60
C ILE A 196 8.36 8.53 3.43
N ALA A 197 9.44 7.82 3.77
CA ALA A 197 9.43 6.36 3.80
C ALA A 197 8.82 5.85 5.10
N MET A 198 7.93 4.86 5.01
CA MET A 198 7.36 4.21 6.19
C MET A 198 8.25 3.07 6.69
N GLY A 199 8.25 2.87 8.01
CA GLY A 199 9.07 1.86 8.69
C GLY A 199 8.90 0.46 8.10
N GLY A 200 10.01 -0.22 7.86
CA GLY A 200 10.06 -1.48 7.11
C GLY A 200 10.04 -1.32 5.60
N GLY A 201 10.10 -0.08 5.10
CA GLY A 201 10.31 0.21 3.68
C GLY A 201 11.59 -0.44 3.15
N THR A 202 11.61 -0.68 1.84
CA THR A 202 12.80 -1.22 1.18
C THR A 202 13.97 -0.23 1.25
N ASP A 203 15.20 -0.73 1.17
CA ASP A 203 16.41 0.11 1.13
C ASP A 203 16.28 1.21 0.07
N VAL A 204 15.69 0.90 -1.08
CA VAL A 204 15.45 1.88 -2.17
C VAL A 204 14.50 3.01 -1.73
N ALA A 205 13.44 2.72 -0.98
CA ALA A 205 12.54 3.75 -0.47
C ALA A 205 13.24 4.62 0.59
N LEU A 206 14.07 4.02 1.43
CA LEU A 206 14.84 4.72 2.45
C LEU A 206 15.92 5.64 1.85
N GLU A 207 16.59 5.20 0.77
CA GLU A 207 17.59 6.00 0.05
C GLU A 207 16.98 7.17 -0.75
N THR A 208 15.70 7.05 -1.13
CA THR A 208 15.02 8.02 -2.00
C THR A 208 14.23 9.06 -1.20
N ALA A 209 13.83 8.76 0.02
CA ALA A 209 12.99 9.63 0.84
C ALA A 209 13.81 10.68 1.61
N ASP A 210 13.20 11.86 1.81
CA ASP A 210 13.77 12.93 2.65
C ASP A 210 13.66 12.63 4.15
N ALA A 211 12.68 11.81 4.54
CA ALA A 211 12.45 11.38 5.91
C ALA A 211 12.03 9.91 5.97
N ALA A 212 12.40 9.23 7.05
CA ALA A 212 12.00 7.86 7.30
C ALA A 212 11.35 7.72 8.68
N LEU A 213 10.20 7.04 8.72
CA LEU A 213 9.52 6.70 9.96
C LEU A 213 9.96 5.30 10.40
N LEU A 214 10.38 5.16 11.64
CA LEU A 214 10.82 3.86 12.19
C LEU A 214 9.69 2.84 12.31
N LYS A 215 8.46 3.33 12.43
CA LYS A 215 7.26 2.49 12.51
C LYS A 215 6.33 2.79 11.35
N SER A 216 5.65 1.76 10.86
CA SER A 216 4.65 1.90 9.80
C SER A 216 3.32 2.41 10.35
N ARG A 217 3.28 3.62 10.93
CA ARG A 217 2.05 4.22 11.50
C ARG A 217 1.72 5.56 10.85
N VAL A 218 0.46 5.73 10.46
CA VAL A 218 -0.04 6.99 9.87
C VAL A 218 -0.05 8.12 10.92
N THR A 219 -0.27 7.78 12.20
CA THR A 219 -0.14 8.75 13.31
C THR A 219 1.26 9.34 13.40
N ASP A 220 2.31 8.59 13.06
CA ASP A 220 3.68 9.11 13.08
C ASP A 220 3.92 10.14 11.96
N VAL A 221 3.19 10.03 10.83
CA VAL A 221 3.18 11.08 9.79
C VAL A 221 2.57 12.36 10.34
N ALA A 222 1.44 12.27 11.03
CA ALA A 222 0.80 13.42 11.66
C ALA A 222 1.71 14.08 12.72
N HIS A 223 2.38 13.28 13.54
CA HIS A 223 3.36 13.77 14.52
C HIS A 223 4.55 14.46 13.85
N LEU A 224 5.06 13.91 12.73
CA LEU A 224 6.15 14.54 11.97
C LEU A 224 5.75 15.93 11.46
N VAL A 225 4.54 16.06 10.91
CA VAL A 225 4.02 17.36 10.45
C VAL A 225 3.85 18.34 11.62
N ALA A 226 3.31 17.89 12.74
CA ALA A 226 3.15 18.73 13.94
C ALA A 226 4.50 19.20 14.49
N LEU A 227 5.47 18.29 14.60
CA LEU A 227 6.82 18.58 15.05
C LEU A 227 7.52 19.59 14.12
N SER A 228 7.45 19.39 12.82
CA SER A 228 8.03 20.30 11.83
C SER A 228 7.44 21.71 11.96
N ARG A 229 6.12 21.84 12.10
CA ARG A 229 5.45 23.15 12.31
C ARG A 229 5.88 23.81 13.61
N ALA A 230 5.96 23.07 14.70
CA ALA A 230 6.40 23.58 15.99
C ALA A 230 7.87 24.04 15.94
N THR A 231 8.73 23.26 15.28
CA THR A 231 10.14 23.62 15.06
C THR A 231 10.27 24.92 14.26
N MET A 232 9.52 25.04 13.16
CA MET A 232 9.52 26.26 12.34
C MET A 232 9.00 27.47 13.11
N ALA A 233 7.97 27.31 13.94
CA ALA A 233 7.48 28.38 14.79
C ALA A 233 8.55 28.86 15.79
N ASN A 234 9.27 27.92 16.44
CA ASN A 234 10.39 28.24 17.33
C ASN A 234 11.52 28.96 16.60
N ILE A 235 11.89 28.50 15.39
CA ILE A 235 12.92 29.17 14.58
C ILE A 235 12.49 30.60 14.27
N HIS A 236 11.27 30.82 13.79
CA HIS A 236 10.74 32.15 13.54
C HIS A 236 10.75 33.04 14.78
N GLN A 237 10.30 32.52 15.92
CA GLN A 237 10.29 33.26 17.18
C GLN A 237 11.70 33.68 17.59
N ASN A 238 12.68 32.76 17.52
CA ASN A 238 14.07 33.04 17.86
C ASN A 238 14.70 34.09 16.92
N VAL A 239 14.44 33.97 15.61
CA VAL A 239 14.94 34.96 14.62
C VAL A 239 14.34 36.34 14.86
N VAL A 240 13.03 36.45 15.07
CA VAL A 240 12.35 37.70 15.35
C VAL A 240 12.88 38.32 16.65
N PHE A 241 13.07 37.51 17.69
CA PHE A 241 13.61 37.96 18.96
C PHE A 241 15.06 38.48 18.83
N ALA A 242 15.92 37.72 18.12
CA ALA A 242 17.33 38.10 17.91
C ALA A 242 17.47 39.39 17.09
N ILE A 243 16.68 39.53 16.01
CA ILE A 243 16.70 40.74 15.17
C ILE A 243 16.10 41.91 15.94
N GLY A 244 15.01 41.73 16.66
CA GLY A 244 14.36 42.75 17.45
C GLY A 244 15.28 43.32 18.56
N LEU A 245 15.96 42.42 19.29
CA LEU A 245 16.91 42.78 20.33
C LEU A 245 18.12 43.58 19.73
N LYS A 246 18.64 43.12 18.59
CA LYS A 246 19.72 43.76 17.88
C LYS A 246 19.33 45.16 17.36
N GLY A 247 18.12 45.29 16.84
CA GLY A 247 17.54 46.58 16.43
C GLY A 247 17.38 47.54 17.61
N LEU A 248 16.86 47.05 18.74
CA LEU A 248 16.73 47.86 19.96
C LEU A 248 18.10 48.35 20.43
N PHE A 249 19.12 47.48 20.44
CA PHE A 249 20.48 47.85 20.86
C PHE A 249 21.10 48.90 19.96
N LEU A 250 20.88 48.80 18.63
CA LEU A 250 21.33 49.81 17.67
C LEU A 250 20.69 51.18 17.94
N VAL A 251 19.38 51.21 18.15
CA VAL A 251 18.67 52.48 18.43
C VAL A 251 19.16 53.12 19.74
N THR A 252 19.34 52.32 20.81
CA THR A 252 19.82 52.86 22.10
C THR A 252 21.28 53.22 22.13
N SER A 253 22.10 52.75 21.18
CA SER A 253 23.53 53.13 21.08
C SER A 253 23.79 54.36 20.22
N VAL A 254 22.81 54.83 19.46
CA VAL A 254 22.89 56.00 18.56
C VAL A 254 22.20 57.25 19.17
N LEU A 255 21.31 57.05 20.12
CA LEU A 255 20.69 58.10 20.96
C LEU A 255 21.51 58.35 22.21
#